data_ad379d889d1d5f673bb15a8be286fac2
#
_entry.id   ad379d889d1d5f673bb15a8be286fac2
#
_cell.length_a   1.000
_cell.length_b   1.000
_cell.length_c   1.000
_cell.angle_alpha   90.00
_cell.angle_beta   90.00
_cell.angle_gamma   90.00
#
_symmetry.space_group_name_H-M   'P 1'
#
loop_
_entity.id
_entity.type
_entity.pdbx_description
1 polymer ?
#
loop_
_entity_poly.entity_id
_entity_poly.type
_entity_poly.pdbx_seq_one_letter_code
_entity_poly.pdbx_strand_id
1 'polypeptide(L)'
;MAEGRVPCRVIILHGAHGGPDTNWFPWLHTALEAEGIEVVRPRFPTPEGQSLSAWLDAYDLAVKSLPSAPTVLVGHSLGAAFALRLIERAVEPVAGVFLAAGFVGALGLPDYDTINHSFFVAPFDWPAIRERKGRAFRCWAGENDPYVPLSRSQDIATCLEAPLEIVSGGGHLNSETGFTSFPQMRDAILSAQSG
;
A
#
# COMPACT_ATOMS: atom_id res chain seq x y z
N MET A 1 4.14 18.31 -26.11
CA MET A 1 4.75 18.46 -24.75
C MET A 1 3.62 18.33 -23.76
N ALA A 2 3.66 17.28 -22.95
CA ALA A 2 2.63 17.11 -21.89
C ALA A 2 2.90 18.17 -20.82
N GLU A 3 2.15 19.25 -20.86
CA GLU A 3 2.19 20.29 -19.85
C GLU A 3 1.63 19.74 -18.53
N GLY A 4 2.40 19.85 -17.47
CA GLY A 4 1.92 19.89 -16.10
C GLY A 4 1.98 18.62 -15.26
N ARG A 5 2.53 17.49 -15.71
CA ARG A 5 2.75 16.34 -14.81
C ARG A 5 3.91 16.63 -13.86
N VAL A 6 3.61 16.81 -12.59
CA VAL A 6 4.65 16.80 -11.56
C VAL A 6 5.17 15.36 -11.49
N PRO A 7 6.46 15.12 -11.78
CA PRO A 7 7.00 13.77 -11.71
C PRO A 7 6.85 13.24 -10.29
N CYS A 8 6.04 12.23 -10.10
CA CYS A 8 5.89 11.58 -8.81
C CYS A 8 6.58 10.22 -8.84
N ARG A 9 6.86 9.70 -7.65
CA ARG A 9 7.37 8.35 -7.43
C ARG A 9 6.28 7.49 -6.85
N VAL A 10 6.18 6.24 -7.32
CA VAL A 10 5.31 5.24 -6.73
C VAL A 10 6.14 4.25 -5.93
N ILE A 11 5.77 4.00 -4.68
CA ILE A 11 6.42 3.00 -3.82
C ILE A 11 5.42 1.89 -3.53
N ILE A 12 5.74 0.66 -3.96
CA ILE A 12 4.89 -0.52 -3.77
C ILE A 12 5.38 -1.31 -2.56
N LEU A 13 4.47 -1.48 -1.59
CA LEU A 13 4.72 -2.09 -0.29
C LEU A 13 4.02 -3.46 -0.23
N HIS A 14 4.80 -4.54 -0.22
CA HIS A 14 4.25 -5.90 -0.17
C HIS A 14 3.74 -6.27 1.23
N GLY A 15 2.99 -7.37 1.34
CA GLY A 15 2.49 -7.90 2.61
C GLY A 15 3.44 -8.89 3.28
N ALA A 16 3.00 -9.45 4.42
CA ALA A 16 3.67 -10.55 5.10
C ALA A 16 3.79 -11.77 4.19
N HIS A 17 4.85 -12.55 4.34
CA HIS A 17 5.22 -13.71 3.48
C HIS A 17 5.37 -13.37 1.98
N GLY A 18 5.29 -12.09 1.62
CA GLY A 18 5.39 -11.62 0.24
C GLY A 18 6.78 -11.13 -0.13
N GLY A 19 6.86 -10.46 -1.27
CA GLY A 19 8.07 -9.82 -1.76
C GLY A 19 7.79 -8.88 -2.91
N PRO A 20 8.78 -8.08 -3.34
CA PRO A 20 8.60 -7.08 -4.40
C PRO A 20 8.25 -7.67 -5.77
N ASP A 21 8.53 -8.97 -5.98
CA ASP A 21 8.40 -9.63 -7.27
C ASP A 21 7.18 -10.58 -7.33
N THR A 22 6.25 -10.46 -6.36
CA THR A 22 5.04 -11.27 -6.28
C THR A 22 3.80 -10.52 -6.77
N ASN A 23 2.69 -11.25 -6.97
CA ASN A 23 1.37 -10.70 -7.31
C ASN A 23 1.40 -9.83 -8.58
N TRP A 24 0.68 -8.74 -8.56
CA TRP A 24 0.58 -7.73 -9.63
C TRP A 24 1.67 -6.65 -9.57
N PHE A 25 2.61 -6.73 -8.62
CA PHE A 25 3.61 -5.68 -8.42
C PHE A 25 4.56 -5.52 -9.60
N PRO A 26 5.13 -6.60 -10.21
CA PRO A 26 5.96 -6.47 -11.41
C PRO A 26 5.19 -5.88 -12.60
N TRP A 27 3.93 -6.28 -12.78
CA TRP A 27 3.07 -5.75 -13.82
C TRP A 27 2.81 -4.25 -13.62
N LEU A 28 2.42 -3.84 -12.39
CA LEU A 28 2.15 -2.44 -12.09
C LEU A 28 3.40 -1.57 -12.27
N HIS A 29 4.56 -2.07 -11.83
CA HIS A 29 5.84 -1.41 -12.04
C HIS A 29 6.08 -1.13 -13.52
N THR A 30 6.04 -2.17 -14.36
CA THR A 30 6.26 -2.02 -15.82
C THR A 30 5.23 -1.08 -16.46
N ALA A 31 3.97 -1.19 -16.05
CA ALA A 31 2.90 -0.35 -16.60
C ALA A 31 3.05 1.13 -16.24
N LEU A 32 3.55 1.45 -15.05
CA LEU A 32 3.79 2.83 -14.62
C LEU A 32 5.10 3.40 -15.19
N GLU A 33 6.15 2.58 -15.30
CA GLU A 33 7.40 3.00 -15.96
C GLU A 33 7.18 3.35 -17.44
N ALA A 34 6.29 2.63 -18.13
CA ALA A 34 5.92 2.95 -19.52
C ALA A 34 5.27 4.35 -19.64
N GLU A 35 4.71 4.88 -18.56
CA GLU A 35 4.14 6.23 -18.45
C GLU A 35 5.15 7.26 -17.91
N GLY A 36 6.42 6.86 -17.74
CA GLY A 36 7.49 7.73 -17.24
C GLY A 36 7.47 7.96 -15.73
N ILE A 37 6.82 7.10 -14.96
CA ILE A 37 6.73 7.18 -13.51
C ILE A 37 7.82 6.33 -12.88
N GLU A 38 8.62 6.91 -11.98
CA GLU A 38 9.59 6.16 -11.19
C GLU A 38 8.88 5.22 -10.20
N VAL A 39 9.22 3.93 -10.21
CA VAL A 39 8.63 2.94 -9.32
C VAL A 39 9.68 2.26 -8.46
N VAL A 40 9.46 2.24 -7.16
CA VAL A 40 10.33 1.58 -6.18
C VAL A 40 9.57 0.45 -5.50
N ARG A 41 10.18 -0.71 -5.40
CA ARG A 41 9.62 -1.90 -4.75
C ARG A 41 10.60 -2.40 -3.68
N PRO A 42 10.60 -1.84 -2.46
CA PRO A 42 11.48 -2.28 -1.40
C PRO A 42 11.22 -3.74 -1.02
N ARG A 43 12.28 -4.45 -0.62
CA ARG A 43 12.16 -5.79 -0.03
C ARG A 43 12.20 -5.66 1.49
N PHE A 44 11.13 -6.10 2.14
CA PHE A 44 11.03 -6.12 3.60
C PHE A 44 11.30 -7.53 4.15
N PRO A 45 11.94 -7.65 5.32
CA PRO A 45 12.13 -8.94 5.97
C PRO A 45 10.78 -9.55 6.38
N THR A 46 10.51 -10.80 5.96
CA THR A 46 9.27 -11.55 6.27
C THR A 46 9.42 -13.03 5.92
N PRO A 47 8.93 -13.98 6.74
CA PRO A 47 8.49 -13.80 8.13
C PRO A 47 9.66 -13.56 9.10
N GLU A 48 10.87 -14.09 8.78
CA GLU A 48 12.05 -13.95 9.63
C GLU A 48 12.48 -12.48 9.69
N GLY A 49 12.68 -11.99 10.92
CA GLY A 49 13.07 -10.60 11.17
C GLY A 49 11.98 -9.57 10.92
N GLN A 50 10.72 -10.00 10.69
CA GLN A 50 9.62 -9.09 10.45
C GLN A 50 9.31 -8.27 11.70
N SER A 51 9.39 -6.96 11.57
CA SER A 51 8.94 -5.99 12.57
C SER A 51 8.73 -4.63 11.92
N LEU A 52 7.94 -3.77 12.55
CA LEU A 52 7.74 -2.40 12.06
C LEU A 52 9.08 -1.65 11.93
N SER A 53 9.98 -1.78 12.94
CA SER A 53 11.30 -1.12 12.88
C SER A 53 12.14 -1.62 11.72
N ALA A 54 12.22 -2.94 11.50
CA ALA A 54 12.99 -3.52 10.39
C ALA A 54 12.43 -3.11 9.02
N TRP A 55 11.11 -2.96 8.90
CA TRP A 55 10.49 -2.49 7.67
C TRP A 55 10.73 -0.99 7.44
N LEU A 56 10.74 -0.18 8.52
CA LEU A 56 11.10 1.23 8.43
C LEU A 56 12.56 1.40 7.98
N ASP A 57 13.49 0.63 8.57
CA ASP A 57 14.90 0.66 8.18
C ASP A 57 15.10 0.27 6.71
N ALA A 58 14.42 -0.79 6.26
CA ALA A 58 14.48 -1.23 4.88
C ALA A 58 13.88 -0.20 3.90
N TYR A 59 12.77 0.44 4.28
CA TYR A 59 12.18 1.53 3.52
C TYR A 59 13.13 2.72 3.41
N ASP A 60 13.65 3.19 4.55
CA ASP A 60 14.55 4.34 4.60
C ASP A 60 15.82 4.09 3.77
N LEU A 61 16.38 2.88 3.82
CA LEU A 61 17.51 2.49 2.99
C LEU A 61 17.16 2.53 1.49
N ALA A 62 15.97 2.04 1.11
CA ALA A 62 15.54 2.00 -0.29
C ALA A 62 15.33 3.40 -0.88
N VAL A 63 14.92 4.38 -0.08
CA VAL A 63 14.65 5.75 -0.55
C VAL A 63 15.80 6.73 -0.29
N LYS A 64 16.81 6.34 0.49
CA LYS A 64 17.88 7.22 1.00
C LYS A 64 18.62 8.02 -0.08
N SER A 65 18.88 7.40 -1.22
CA SER A 65 19.65 8.02 -2.32
C SER A 65 18.79 8.65 -3.39
N LEU A 66 17.47 8.56 -3.23
CA LEU A 66 16.53 9.06 -4.23
C LEU A 66 16.33 10.57 -4.05
N PRO A 67 16.20 11.33 -5.14
CA PRO A 67 15.87 12.75 -5.04
C PRO A 67 14.49 12.93 -4.41
N SER A 68 14.28 14.10 -3.77
CA SER A 68 12.95 14.43 -3.26
C SER A 68 11.94 14.48 -4.41
N ALA A 69 10.81 13.79 -4.23
CA ALA A 69 9.72 13.79 -5.19
C ALA A 69 8.38 13.54 -4.46
N PRO A 70 7.27 14.07 -4.97
CA PRO A 70 5.95 13.69 -4.49
C PRO A 70 5.80 12.16 -4.56
N THR A 71 5.39 11.56 -3.44
CA THR A 71 5.37 10.10 -3.31
C THR A 71 3.94 9.57 -3.23
N VAL A 72 3.64 8.58 -4.06
CA VAL A 72 2.43 7.77 -3.98
C VAL A 72 2.79 6.44 -3.31
N LEU A 73 2.05 6.07 -2.27
CA LEU A 73 2.20 4.78 -1.59
C LEU A 73 1.14 3.80 -2.10
N VAL A 74 1.58 2.60 -2.47
CA VAL A 74 0.72 1.48 -2.85
C VAL A 74 0.97 0.35 -1.87
N GLY A 75 -0.03 -0.03 -1.09
CA GLY A 75 0.10 -1.08 -0.07
C GLY A 75 -0.82 -2.26 -0.32
N HIS A 76 -0.30 -3.47 -0.18
CA HIS A 76 -1.06 -4.71 -0.23
C HIS A 76 -0.99 -5.45 1.10
N SER A 77 -2.13 -5.89 1.62
CA SER A 77 -2.21 -6.68 2.86
C SER A 77 -1.54 -5.92 4.04
N LEU A 78 -0.56 -6.47 4.74
CA LEU A 78 0.22 -5.78 5.77
C LEU A 78 0.91 -4.51 5.22
N GLY A 79 1.28 -4.49 3.94
CA GLY A 79 1.83 -3.30 3.30
C GLY A 79 0.87 -2.10 3.32
N ALA A 80 -0.44 -2.32 3.41
CA ALA A 80 -1.42 -1.26 3.62
C ALA A 80 -1.27 -0.63 5.02
N ALA A 81 -1.18 -1.45 6.07
CA ALA A 81 -0.91 -0.95 7.42
C ALA A 81 0.44 -0.22 7.50
N PHE A 82 1.45 -0.75 6.83
CA PHE A 82 2.76 -0.12 6.75
C PHE A 82 2.71 1.24 6.03
N ALA A 83 1.96 1.36 4.94
CA ALA A 83 1.72 2.65 4.28
C ALA A 83 1.13 3.69 5.26
N LEU A 84 0.17 3.29 6.09
CA LEU A 84 -0.41 4.17 7.11
C LEU A 84 0.63 4.60 8.15
N ARG A 85 1.52 3.69 8.59
CA ARG A 85 2.65 4.03 9.49
C ARG A 85 3.65 5.01 8.85
N LEU A 86 3.90 4.87 7.55
CA LEU A 86 4.73 5.82 6.81
C LEU A 86 4.08 7.21 6.75
N ILE A 87 2.77 7.30 6.55
CA ILE A 87 2.04 8.57 6.54
C ILE A 87 2.07 9.24 7.92
N GLU A 88 1.89 8.48 9.01
CA GLU A 88 1.98 9.02 10.38
C GLU A 88 3.31 9.73 10.66
N ARG A 89 4.42 9.18 10.15
CA ARG A 89 5.76 9.75 10.35
C ARG A 89 6.15 10.79 9.32
N ALA A 90 5.39 10.95 8.24
CA ALA A 90 5.71 11.88 7.18
C ALA A 90 5.66 13.33 7.67
N VAL A 91 6.64 14.14 7.28
CA VAL A 91 6.65 15.58 7.56
C VAL A 91 5.71 16.30 6.60
N GLU A 92 5.76 15.91 5.32
CA GLU A 92 4.92 16.48 4.26
C GLU A 92 3.86 15.46 3.82
N PRO A 93 2.70 15.93 3.35
CA PRO A 93 1.68 15.04 2.80
C PRO A 93 2.23 14.20 1.63
N VAL A 94 1.81 12.94 1.55
CA VAL A 94 2.08 12.12 0.37
C VAL A 94 1.19 12.55 -0.80
N ALA A 95 1.60 12.26 -2.03
CA ALA A 95 0.83 12.63 -3.22
C ALA A 95 -0.45 11.81 -3.37
N GLY A 96 -0.43 10.55 -2.89
CA GLY A 96 -1.59 9.66 -2.91
C GLY A 96 -1.33 8.34 -2.20
N VAL A 97 -2.42 7.62 -1.89
CA VAL A 97 -2.35 6.31 -1.22
C VAL A 97 -3.38 5.36 -1.80
N PHE A 98 -2.94 4.19 -2.21
CA PHE A 98 -3.75 3.15 -2.82
C PHE A 98 -3.56 1.84 -2.07
N LEU A 99 -4.61 1.32 -1.46
CA LEU A 99 -4.55 0.16 -0.58
C LEU A 99 -5.36 -1.01 -1.13
N ALA A 100 -4.78 -2.19 -1.18
CA ALA A 100 -5.44 -3.42 -1.60
C ALA A 100 -5.41 -4.47 -0.49
N ALA A 101 -6.56 -5.07 -0.18
CA ALA A 101 -6.73 -6.10 0.86
C ALA A 101 -6.11 -5.69 2.21
N GLY A 102 -6.24 -4.39 2.56
CA GLY A 102 -5.63 -3.81 3.75
C GLY A 102 -6.39 -4.13 5.03
N PHE A 103 -5.66 -4.16 6.14
CA PHE A 103 -6.21 -4.33 7.48
C PHE A 103 -5.39 -3.56 8.52
N VAL A 104 -6.00 -3.32 9.66
CA VAL A 104 -5.36 -2.81 10.89
C VAL A 104 -5.77 -3.68 12.07
N GLY A 105 -4.79 -4.10 12.87
CA GLY A 105 -5.01 -4.98 14.03
C GLY A 105 -4.97 -6.48 13.71
N ALA A 106 -5.31 -7.29 14.72
CA ALA A 106 -5.27 -8.74 14.62
C ALA A 106 -6.35 -9.29 13.67
N LEU A 107 -6.03 -10.35 12.98
CA LEU A 107 -6.92 -11.05 12.05
C LEU A 107 -7.58 -12.29 12.69
N GLY A 108 -7.12 -12.72 13.87
CA GLY A 108 -7.50 -13.99 14.46
C GLY A 108 -6.77 -15.20 13.84
N LEU A 109 -5.69 -14.95 13.13
CA LEU A 109 -4.81 -15.94 12.54
C LEU A 109 -3.48 -15.95 13.32
N PRO A 110 -3.26 -16.88 14.27
CA PRO A 110 -2.17 -16.79 15.25
C PRO A 110 -0.77 -16.58 14.66
N ASP A 111 -0.45 -17.27 13.55
CA ASP A 111 0.84 -17.17 12.92
C ASP A 111 1.06 -15.76 12.31
N TYR A 112 0.04 -15.24 11.60
CA TYR A 112 0.07 -13.87 11.06
C TYR A 112 0.03 -12.81 12.16
N ASP A 113 -0.81 -12.98 13.16
CA ASP A 113 -0.96 -12.02 14.25
C ASP A 113 0.35 -11.88 15.04
N THR A 114 1.09 -13.00 15.22
CA THR A 114 2.39 -13.02 15.88
C THR A 114 3.42 -12.17 15.11
N ILE A 115 3.62 -12.42 13.83
CA ILE A 115 4.63 -11.72 13.03
C ILE A 115 4.23 -10.27 12.73
N ASN A 116 2.93 -9.97 12.69
CA ASN A 116 2.40 -8.63 12.42
C ASN A 116 2.29 -7.76 13.67
N HIS A 117 2.42 -8.33 14.87
CA HIS A 117 2.14 -7.68 16.13
C HIS A 117 2.72 -6.27 16.26
N SER A 118 4.01 -6.10 15.92
CA SER A 118 4.72 -4.83 16.08
C SER A 118 4.11 -3.66 15.29
N PHE A 119 3.37 -3.95 14.21
CA PHE A 119 2.70 -2.92 13.41
C PHE A 119 1.46 -2.35 14.10
N PHE A 120 0.94 -3.03 15.13
CA PHE A 120 -0.34 -2.72 15.77
C PHE A 120 -0.23 -2.44 17.27
N VAL A 121 0.98 -2.39 17.83
CA VAL A 121 1.20 -2.08 19.27
C VAL A 121 0.67 -0.70 19.64
N ALA A 122 1.01 0.31 18.84
CA ALA A 122 0.45 1.65 19.01
C ALA A 122 -0.84 1.81 18.18
N PRO A 123 -1.85 2.52 18.69
CA PRO A 123 -3.01 2.90 17.87
C PRO A 123 -2.57 3.76 16.70
N PHE A 124 -3.37 3.78 15.61
CA PHE A 124 -3.14 4.67 14.48
C PHE A 124 -3.65 6.08 14.81
N ASP A 125 -2.84 7.08 14.48
CA ASP A 125 -3.25 8.50 14.54
C ASP A 125 -4.06 8.85 13.27
N TRP A 126 -5.33 8.46 13.25
CA TRP A 126 -6.21 8.70 12.12
C TRP A 126 -6.35 10.17 11.71
N PRO A 127 -6.44 11.15 12.65
CA PRO A 127 -6.40 12.55 12.31
C PRO A 127 -5.16 12.95 11.52
N ALA A 128 -3.97 12.59 12.00
CA ALA A 128 -2.71 12.88 11.31
C ALA A 128 -2.61 12.19 9.93
N ILE A 129 -3.08 10.93 9.85
CA ILE A 129 -3.11 10.19 8.58
C ILE A 129 -4.05 10.90 7.58
N ARG A 130 -5.25 11.30 8.00
CA ARG A 130 -6.20 12.01 7.12
C ARG A 130 -5.64 13.33 6.60
N GLU A 131 -4.92 14.08 7.44
CA GLU A 131 -4.27 15.32 7.06
C GLU A 131 -3.20 15.11 5.99
N ARG A 132 -2.43 14.00 6.08
CA ARG A 132 -1.22 13.75 5.28
C ARG A 132 -1.41 12.75 4.14
N LYS A 133 -2.56 12.11 4.01
CA LYS A 133 -2.82 11.09 2.99
C LYS A 133 -2.81 11.58 1.53
N GLY A 134 -2.70 12.90 1.32
CA GLY A 134 -2.80 13.49 -0.01
C GLY A 134 -4.24 13.55 -0.53
N ARG A 135 -4.39 13.97 -1.80
CA ARG A 135 -5.71 14.14 -2.41
C ARG A 135 -6.25 12.85 -3.03
N ALA A 136 -5.36 11.99 -3.50
CA ALA A 136 -5.73 10.73 -4.14
C ALA A 136 -5.65 9.59 -3.14
N PHE A 137 -6.80 9.06 -2.79
CA PHE A 137 -6.91 7.93 -1.87
C PHE A 137 -7.98 6.95 -2.31
N ARG A 138 -7.64 5.66 -2.39
CA ARG A 138 -8.60 4.59 -2.70
C ARG A 138 -8.22 3.26 -2.07
N CYS A 139 -9.23 2.52 -1.64
CA CYS A 139 -9.09 1.17 -1.13
C CYS A 139 -9.77 0.17 -2.06
N TRP A 140 -9.22 -1.05 -2.14
CA TRP A 140 -9.84 -2.22 -2.77
C TRP A 140 -9.83 -3.39 -1.80
N ALA A 141 -10.88 -4.19 -1.82
CA ALA A 141 -10.97 -5.43 -1.07
C ALA A 141 -11.64 -6.51 -1.92
N GLY A 142 -11.21 -7.75 -1.78
CA GLY A 142 -11.93 -8.86 -2.36
C GLY A 142 -13.13 -9.24 -1.49
N GLU A 143 -14.23 -9.62 -2.13
CA GLU A 143 -15.47 -10.01 -1.43
C GLU A 143 -15.28 -11.28 -0.58
N ASN A 144 -14.47 -12.21 -1.06
CA ASN A 144 -14.24 -13.55 -0.52
C ASN A 144 -12.79 -13.77 -0.07
N ASP A 145 -12.15 -12.76 0.49
CA ASP A 145 -10.76 -12.83 0.98
C ASP A 145 -10.65 -13.85 2.13
N PRO A 146 -9.82 -14.90 1.99
CA PRO A 146 -9.68 -15.94 3.00
C PRO A 146 -8.83 -15.53 4.21
N TYR A 147 -8.09 -14.42 4.12
CA TYR A 147 -7.17 -13.95 5.14
C TYR A 147 -7.67 -12.70 5.84
N VAL A 148 -8.15 -11.72 5.08
CA VAL A 148 -8.58 -10.42 5.56
C VAL A 148 -10.09 -10.28 5.39
N PRO A 149 -10.88 -10.40 6.47
CA PRO A 149 -12.32 -10.16 6.41
C PRO A 149 -12.62 -8.79 5.80
N LEU A 150 -13.62 -8.72 4.92
CA LEU A 150 -14.01 -7.48 4.23
C LEU A 150 -14.22 -6.30 5.19
N SER A 151 -14.75 -6.58 6.40
CA SER A 151 -14.93 -5.57 7.45
C SER A 151 -13.64 -4.83 7.82
N ARG A 152 -12.48 -5.49 7.75
CA ARG A 152 -11.19 -4.85 8.07
C ARG A 152 -10.80 -3.78 7.05
N SER A 153 -11.04 -4.04 5.77
CA SER A 153 -10.82 -3.03 4.73
C SER A 153 -11.88 -1.92 4.80
N GLN A 154 -13.10 -2.24 5.19
CA GLN A 154 -14.16 -1.26 5.45
C GLN A 154 -13.81 -0.35 6.63
N ASP A 155 -13.23 -0.89 7.71
CA ASP A 155 -12.75 -0.10 8.86
C ASP A 155 -11.69 0.93 8.41
N ILE A 156 -10.70 0.52 7.62
CA ILE A 156 -9.70 1.43 7.07
C ILE A 156 -10.35 2.52 6.23
N ALA A 157 -11.19 2.13 5.27
CA ALA A 157 -11.85 3.07 4.37
C ALA A 157 -12.70 4.10 5.13
N THR A 158 -13.41 3.64 6.17
CA THR A 158 -14.20 4.51 7.05
C THR A 158 -13.30 5.47 7.84
N CYS A 159 -12.25 4.97 8.50
CA CYS A 159 -11.32 5.81 9.24
C CYS A 159 -10.62 6.86 8.39
N LEU A 160 -10.43 6.57 7.12
CA LEU A 160 -9.76 7.45 6.15
C LEU A 160 -10.70 8.31 5.35
N GLU A 161 -12.02 8.11 5.49
CA GLU A 161 -13.03 8.76 4.63
C GLU A 161 -12.70 8.55 3.14
N ALA A 162 -12.33 7.29 2.81
CA ALA A 162 -11.83 6.92 1.49
C ALA A 162 -12.83 6.04 0.73
N PRO A 163 -12.89 6.14 -0.61
CA PRO A 163 -13.65 5.18 -1.40
C PRO A 163 -13.12 3.76 -1.23
N LEU A 164 -14.01 2.79 -1.05
CA LEU A 164 -13.72 1.36 -1.08
C LEU A 164 -14.42 0.71 -2.26
N GLU A 165 -13.66 0.04 -3.11
CA GLU A 165 -14.15 -0.79 -4.20
C GLU A 165 -14.07 -2.27 -3.81
N ILE A 166 -15.20 -2.96 -3.87
CA ILE A 166 -15.27 -4.39 -3.57
C ILE A 166 -15.15 -5.17 -4.87
N VAL A 167 -14.15 -6.03 -4.95
CA VAL A 167 -13.89 -6.86 -6.14
C VAL A 167 -14.55 -8.21 -5.95
N SER A 168 -15.61 -8.47 -6.72
CA SER A 168 -16.30 -9.77 -6.64
C SER A 168 -15.38 -10.89 -7.08
N GLY A 169 -15.29 -11.94 -6.25
CA GLY A 169 -14.39 -13.06 -6.49
C GLY A 169 -12.89 -12.72 -6.38
N GLY A 170 -12.54 -11.52 -5.91
CA GLY A 170 -11.15 -11.02 -5.87
C GLY A 170 -10.23 -11.72 -4.86
N GLY A 171 -10.80 -12.47 -3.91
CA GLY A 171 -10.00 -13.12 -2.85
C GLY A 171 -9.09 -12.13 -2.14
N HIS A 172 -7.84 -12.51 -1.91
CA HIS A 172 -6.84 -11.62 -1.29
C HIS A 172 -6.19 -10.63 -2.27
N LEU A 173 -6.77 -10.43 -3.44
CA LEU A 173 -6.22 -9.59 -4.53
C LEU A 173 -4.75 -9.92 -4.81
N ASN A 174 -4.41 -11.21 -4.84
CA ASN A 174 -3.07 -11.74 -5.02
C ASN A 174 -3.01 -12.78 -6.15
N SER A 175 -1.82 -13.29 -6.45
CA SER A 175 -1.62 -14.28 -7.52
C SER A 175 -2.34 -15.61 -7.28
N GLU A 176 -2.63 -15.99 -6.03
CA GLU A 176 -3.41 -17.19 -5.69
C GLU A 176 -4.84 -17.13 -6.24
N THR A 177 -5.38 -15.93 -6.37
CA THR A 177 -6.72 -15.69 -6.93
C THR A 177 -6.67 -15.13 -8.35
N GLY A 178 -5.51 -15.27 -9.02
CA GLY A 178 -5.34 -14.84 -10.41
C GLY A 178 -5.04 -13.35 -10.58
N PHE A 179 -4.88 -12.59 -9.50
CA PHE A 179 -4.48 -11.19 -9.56
C PHE A 179 -2.98 -11.06 -9.84
N THR A 180 -2.62 -11.13 -11.14
CA THR A 180 -1.26 -10.89 -11.65
C THR A 180 -1.12 -9.55 -12.36
N SER A 181 -2.23 -8.82 -12.51
CA SER A 181 -2.32 -7.43 -13.00
C SER A 181 -3.39 -6.67 -12.23
N PHE A 182 -3.31 -5.33 -12.19
CA PHE A 182 -4.30 -4.50 -11.50
C PHE A 182 -4.56 -3.20 -12.28
N PRO A 183 -5.27 -3.27 -13.43
CA PRO A 183 -5.54 -2.12 -14.29
C PRO A 183 -6.26 -0.97 -13.56
N GLN A 184 -7.25 -1.28 -12.70
CA GLN A 184 -7.99 -0.26 -11.95
C GLN A 184 -7.08 0.57 -11.04
N MET A 185 -6.11 -0.06 -10.38
CA MET A 185 -5.13 0.64 -9.55
C MET A 185 -4.19 1.51 -10.40
N ARG A 186 -3.67 0.99 -11.52
CA ARG A 186 -2.88 1.78 -12.47
C ARG A 186 -3.64 3.04 -12.90
N ASP A 187 -4.88 2.87 -13.36
CA ASP A 187 -5.68 3.97 -13.89
C ASP A 187 -6.00 5.01 -12.81
N ALA A 188 -6.24 4.57 -11.57
CA ALA A 188 -6.43 5.46 -10.44
C ALA A 188 -5.16 6.27 -10.11
N ILE A 189 -3.98 5.63 -10.16
CA ILE A 189 -2.69 6.32 -9.96
C ILE A 189 -2.45 7.35 -11.07
N LEU A 190 -2.69 6.99 -12.34
CA LEU A 190 -2.51 7.89 -13.47
C LEU A 190 -3.46 9.09 -13.40
N SER A 191 -4.72 8.86 -13.04
CA SER A 191 -5.72 9.91 -12.88
C SER A 191 -5.35 10.91 -11.76
N ALA A 192 -4.77 10.40 -10.68
CA ALA A 192 -4.33 11.20 -9.55
C ALA A 192 -3.17 12.18 -9.88
N GLN A 193 -2.42 11.90 -10.94
CA GLN A 193 -1.30 12.74 -11.37
C GLN A 193 -1.71 13.82 -12.39
N SER A 194 -2.94 13.76 -12.88
CA SER A 194 -3.43 14.67 -13.94
C SER A 194 -4.21 15.86 -13.40
N GLY A 195 -4.44 15.96 -12.11
CA GLY A 195 -5.15 17.03 -11.40
C GLY A 195 -4.29 17.72 -10.38
#